data_2ea1d15ad88cfa373e11851e07a99a7e
#
_entry.id   2ea1d15ad88cfa373e11851e07a99a7e
#
_cell.length_a   1.000
_cell.length_b   1.000
_cell.length_c   1.000
_cell.angle_alpha   90.00
_cell.angle_beta   90.00
_cell.angle_gamma   90.00
#
_symmetry.space_group_name_H-M   'P 1'
#
loop_
_entity.id
_entity.type
_entity.pdbx_description
1 polymer ?
#
loop_
_entity_poly.entity_id
_entity_poly.type
_entity_poly.pdbx_seq_one_letter_code
_entity_poly.pdbx_strand_id
1 'polypeptide(L)'
;MYCYDMGPKLKAEIRSTGRFASPEEEVSLNILRTAALLEHAVAERLKPHGLTPTQYNVLRILRGSGAEGLCRNEVGARMLKPVPDVTRLLDRMEDAGLVARTRDG
;
A
#
# COMPACT_ATOMS: atom_id res chain seq x y z
N MET A 1 -20.01 32.95 -5.21
CA MET A 1 -19.54 31.99 -6.23
C MET A 1 -19.93 30.60 -5.82
N TYR A 2 -20.51 29.90 -6.73
CA TYR A 2 -21.05 28.60 -6.41
C TYR A 2 -20.16 27.50 -6.95
N CYS A 3 -19.81 26.60 -6.06
CA CYS A 3 -19.10 25.40 -6.48
C CYS A 3 -20.16 24.35 -6.72
N TYR A 4 -20.75 24.42 -7.89
CA TYR A 4 -21.68 23.42 -8.24
C TYR A 4 -20.98 22.27 -8.83
N ASP A 5 -21.02 21.27 -8.09
CA ASP A 5 -20.64 20.04 -8.64
C ASP A 5 -21.74 19.04 -8.38
N MET A 6 -22.49 18.81 -9.41
CA MET A 6 -23.44 17.73 -9.42
C MET A 6 -22.73 16.41 -9.56
N GLY A 7 -21.45 16.47 -9.74
CA GLY A 7 -20.62 15.31 -9.89
C GLY A 7 -20.17 14.70 -8.59
N PRO A 8 -19.32 13.70 -8.70
CA PRO A 8 -18.82 12.94 -7.57
C PRO A 8 -17.97 13.77 -6.62
N LYS A 9 -17.89 13.32 -5.38
CA LYS A 9 -17.08 13.93 -4.32
C LYS A 9 -15.61 14.07 -4.74
N LEU A 10 -15.11 13.16 -5.55
CA LEU A 10 -13.72 13.19 -6.00
C LEU A 10 -13.34 14.53 -6.61
N LYS A 11 -14.18 15.03 -7.51
CA LYS A 11 -13.90 16.29 -8.21
C LYS A 11 -13.75 17.44 -7.23
N ALA A 12 -14.59 17.50 -6.21
CA ALA A 12 -14.52 18.49 -5.16
C ALA A 12 -13.29 18.30 -4.28
N GLU A 13 -12.98 17.07 -3.90
CA GLU A 13 -11.84 16.74 -3.06
C GLU A 13 -10.50 17.14 -3.69
N ILE A 14 -10.34 16.90 -4.97
CA ILE A 14 -9.10 17.25 -5.69
C ILE A 14 -9.14 18.64 -6.28
N ARG A 15 -10.22 19.39 -6.04
CA ARG A 15 -10.44 20.75 -6.53
C ARG A 15 -10.27 20.87 -8.05
N SER A 16 -10.77 19.88 -8.76
CA SER A 16 -10.74 19.89 -10.21
C SER A 16 -11.76 20.87 -10.76
N THR A 17 -11.31 21.77 -11.64
CA THR A 17 -12.18 22.74 -12.29
C THR A 17 -12.59 22.32 -13.69
N GLY A 18 -11.93 21.30 -14.24
CA GLY A 18 -12.22 20.80 -15.57
C GLY A 18 -13.16 19.62 -15.55
N ARG A 19 -13.61 19.21 -16.72
CA ARG A 19 -14.32 17.98 -16.88
C ARG A 19 -13.34 16.83 -17.01
N PHE A 20 -13.72 15.68 -16.53
CA PHE A 20 -12.95 14.47 -16.81
C PHE A 20 -13.06 14.15 -18.29
N ALA A 21 -11.96 13.69 -18.90
CA ALA A 21 -11.92 13.35 -20.30
C ALA A 21 -12.86 12.18 -20.65
N SER A 22 -13.07 11.28 -19.67
CA SER A 22 -13.90 10.09 -19.86
C SER A 22 -14.35 9.56 -18.52
N PRO A 23 -15.40 8.70 -18.50
CA PRO A 23 -15.76 7.98 -17.28
C PRO A 23 -14.62 7.11 -16.74
N GLU A 24 -13.80 6.56 -17.62
CA GLU A 24 -12.65 5.75 -17.24
C GLU A 24 -11.60 6.58 -16.52
N GLU A 25 -11.34 7.80 -16.96
CA GLU A 25 -10.45 8.72 -16.28
C GLU A 25 -10.96 9.03 -14.87
N GLU A 26 -12.25 9.33 -14.75
CA GLU A 26 -12.87 9.63 -13.46
C GLU A 26 -12.72 8.45 -12.49
N VAL A 27 -13.01 7.23 -12.96
CA VAL A 27 -12.85 6.00 -12.15
C VAL A 27 -11.41 5.83 -11.73
N SER A 28 -10.47 6.01 -12.65
CA SER A 28 -9.04 5.88 -12.35
C SER A 28 -8.60 6.83 -11.25
N LEU A 29 -9.02 8.10 -11.35
CA LEU A 29 -8.68 9.11 -10.35
C LEU A 29 -9.34 8.81 -9.01
N ASN A 30 -10.58 8.29 -9.01
CA ASN A 30 -11.24 7.85 -7.79
C ASN A 30 -10.47 6.74 -7.10
N ILE A 31 -10.01 5.75 -7.85
CA ILE A 31 -9.24 4.63 -7.31
C ILE A 31 -7.92 5.14 -6.70
N LEU A 32 -7.20 5.97 -7.45
CA LEU A 32 -5.93 6.51 -6.97
C LEU A 32 -6.10 7.37 -5.72
N ARG A 33 -7.11 8.22 -5.69
CA ARG A 33 -7.38 9.06 -4.52
C ARG A 33 -7.77 8.23 -3.31
N THR A 34 -8.64 7.26 -3.50
CA THR A 34 -9.08 6.36 -2.42
C THR A 34 -7.91 5.56 -1.89
N ALA A 35 -7.08 5.01 -2.77
CA ALA A 35 -5.89 4.27 -2.37
C ALA A 35 -4.94 5.13 -1.53
N ALA A 36 -4.72 6.38 -1.95
CA ALA A 36 -3.86 7.30 -1.21
C ALA A 36 -4.40 7.61 0.19
N LEU A 37 -5.71 7.84 0.30
CA LEU A 37 -6.36 8.10 1.59
C LEU A 37 -6.29 6.89 2.51
N LEU A 38 -6.52 5.69 1.97
CA LEU A 38 -6.41 4.46 2.74
C LEU A 38 -4.99 4.21 3.19
N GLU A 39 -4.02 4.42 2.32
CA GLU A 39 -2.61 4.24 2.65
C GLU A 39 -2.20 5.17 3.80
N HIS A 40 -2.63 6.43 3.73
CA HIS A 40 -2.36 7.38 4.80
C HIS A 40 -2.99 6.94 6.12
N ALA A 41 -4.25 6.51 6.10
CA ALA A 41 -4.95 6.04 7.29
C ALA A 41 -4.26 4.82 7.91
N VAL A 42 -3.81 3.89 7.08
CA VAL A 42 -3.07 2.71 7.55
C VAL A 42 -1.74 3.13 8.15
N ALA A 43 -1.01 4.04 7.48
CA ALA A 43 0.27 4.53 7.98
C ALA A 43 0.13 5.18 9.36
N GLU A 44 -0.91 5.98 9.56
CA GLU A 44 -1.14 6.62 10.86
C GLU A 44 -1.42 5.59 11.96
N ARG A 45 -2.16 4.54 11.65
CA ARG A 45 -2.43 3.47 12.62
C ARG A 45 -1.20 2.62 12.95
N LEU A 46 -0.30 2.46 12.00
CA LEU A 46 0.91 1.66 12.18
C LEU A 46 2.02 2.42 12.90
N LYS A 47 1.98 3.73 12.83
CA LYS A 47 3.02 4.60 13.39
C LYS A 47 3.35 4.32 14.86
N PRO A 48 2.36 4.16 15.78
CA PRO A 48 2.67 3.83 17.15
C PRO A 48 3.40 2.50 17.34
N HIS A 49 3.30 1.61 16.37
CA HIS A 49 3.96 0.31 16.39
C HIS A 49 5.31 0.29 15.69
N GLY A 50 5.75 1.45 15.18
CA GLY A 50 7.01 1.56 14.47
C GLY A 50 7.03 0.87 13.11
N LEU A 51 5.87 0.67 12.49
CA LEU A 51 5.75 -0.05 11.22
C LEU A 51 5.35 0.90 10.10
N THR A 52 5.87 0.63 8.91
CA THR A 52 5.38 1.24 7.68
C THR A 52 4.32 0.36 7.03
N PRO A 53 3.49 0.89 6.14
CA PRO A 53 2.55 0.06 5.39
C PRO A 53 3.22 -1.06 4.60
N THR A 54 4.40 -0.81 4.03
CA THR A 54 5.16 -1.81 3.29
C THR A 54 5.60 -2.96 4.20
N GLN A 55 6.14 -2.63 5.38
CA GLN A 55 6.52 -3.65 6.37
C GLN A 55 5.31 -4.45 6.85
N TYR A 56 4.22 -3.77 7.10
CA TYR A 56 2.98 -4.43 7.51
C TYR A 56 2.48 -5.39 6.44
N ASN A 57 2.59 -5.00 5.18
CA ASN A 57 2.21 -5.88 4.06
C ASN A 57 3.05 -7.17 4.07
N VAL A 58 4.37 -7.06 4.26
CA VAL A 58 5.23 -8.24 4.38
C VAL A 58 4.78 -9.14 5.52
N LEU A 59 4.53 -8.55 6.70
CA LEU A 59 4.12 -9.33 7.86
C LEU A 59 2.79 -10.06 7.62
N ARG A 60 1.85 -9.42 6.94
CA ARG A 60 0.59 -10.06 6.59
C ARG A 60 0.78 -11.23 5.62
N ILE A 61 1.65 -11.06 4.65
CA ILE A 61 1.97 -12.11 3.68
C ILE A 61 2.58 -13.31 4.41
N LEU A 62 3.56 -13.06 5.28
CA LEU A 62 4.21 -14.12 6.03
C LEU A 62 3.25 -14.81 7.01
N ARG A 63 2.40 -14.05 7.66
CA ARG A 63 1.38 -14.61 8.55
C ARG A 63 0.46 -15.56 7.81
N GLY A 64 0.08 -15.21 6.60
CA GLY A 64 -0.79 -16.04 5.78
C GLY A 64 -0.13 -17.28 5.21
N SER A 65 1.20 -17.35 5.20
CA SER A 65 1.95 -18.47 4.65
C SER A 65 2.11 -19.64 5.64
N GLY A 66 1.80 -19.42 6.91
CA GLY A 66 1.96 -20.44 7.93
C GLY A 66 3.38 -20.56 8.46
N ALA A 67 3.67 -21.66 9.15
CA ALA A 67 4.92 -21.86 9.85
C ALA A 67 6.13 -22.04 8.93
N GLU A 68 5.92 -22.45 7.70
CA GLU A 68 7.00 -22.73 6.76
C GLU A 68 7.70 -21.46 6.23
N GLY A 69 7.00 -20.33 6.30
CA GLY A 69 7.50 -19.09 5.75
C GLY A 69 7.49 -19.06 4.22
N LEU A 70 8.15 -18.05 3.66
CA LEU A 70 8.22 -17.87 2.21
C LEU A 70 9.62 -17.39 1.84
N CYS A 71 10.07 -17.75 0.64
CA CYS A 71 11.27 -17.14 0.10
C CYS A 71 11.00 -15.71 -0.37
N ARG A 72 12.07 -14.94 -0.53
CA ARG A 72 11.97 -13.51 -0.89
C ARG A 72 11.23 -13.28 -2.21
N ASN A 73 11.41 -14.15 -3.19
CA ASN A 73 10.75 -14.00 -4.48
C ASN A 73 9.23 -14.11 -4.35
N GLU A 74 8.77 -15.04 -3.51
CA GLU A 74 7.35 -15.20 -3.23
C GLU A 74 6.80 -14.01 -2.44
N VAL A 75 7.54 -13.52 -1.47
CA VAL A 75 7.14 -12.31 -0.74
C VAL A 75 6.96 -11.16 -1.72
N GLY A 76 7.96 -10.93 -2.57
CA GLY A 76 7.90 -9.86 -3.58
C GLY A 76 6.72 -10.00 -4.51
N ALA A 77 6.43 -11.22 -4.96
CA ALA A 77 5.32 -11.48 -5.88
C ALA A 77 3.95 -11.22 -5.26
N ARG A 78 3.84 -11.34 -3.94
CA ARG A 78 2.58 -11.15 -3.22
C ARG A 78 2.37 -9.76 -2.65
N MET A 79 3.33 -8.85 -2.82
CA MET A 79 3.20 -7.47 -2.35
C MET A 79 2.06 -6.75 -3.07
N LEU A 80 1.32 -5.94 -2.33
CA LEU A 80 0.26 -5.11 -2.90
C LEU A 80 0.82 -4.04 -3.83
N LYS A 81 2.00 -3.53 -3.50
CA LYS A 81 2.72 -2.58 -4.35
C LYS A 81 4.07 -3.16 -4.73
N PRO A 82 4.52 -2.94 -5.95
CA PRO A 82 5.87 -3.35 -6.33
C PRO A 82 6.91 -2.70 -5.42
N VAL A 83 7.88 -3.49 -5.00
CA VAL A 83 9.00 -3.01 -4.20
C VAL A 83 10.27 -3.20 -5.03
N PRO A 84 11.04 -2.14 -5.28
CA PRO A 84 12.22 -2.23 -6.14
C PRO A 84 13.28 -3.20 -5.62
N ASP A 85 13.41 -3.30 -4.30
CA ASP A 85 14.44 -4.13 -3.68
C ASP A 85 13.87 -4.85 -2.46
N VAL A 86 13.27 -6.00 -2.71
CA VAL A 86 12.67 -6.83 -1.66
C VAL A 86 13.73 -7.37 -0.71
N THR A 87 14.91 -7.71 -1.23
CA THR A 87 16.01 -8.22 -0.40
C THR A 87 16.41 -7.19 0.66
N ARG A 88 16.57 -5.94 0.23
CA ARG A 88 16.92 -4.86 1.15
C ARG A 88 15.83 -4.61 2.19
N LEU A 89 14.58 -4.66 1.77
CA LEU A 89 13.44 -4.51 2.68
C LEU A 89 13.45 -5.61 3.75
N LEU A 90 13.62 -6.85 3.34
CA LEU A 90 13.65 -8.00 4.25
C LEU A 90 14.86 -7.95 5.18
N ASP A 91 16.03 -7.55 4.67
CA ASP A 91 17.22 -7.40 5.49
C ASP A 91 17.02 -6.35 6.59
N ARG A 92 16.42 -5.22 6.27
CA ARG A 92 16.09 -4.19 7.25
C ARG A 92 15.08 -4.68 8.28
N MET A 93 14.10 -5.46 7.86
CA MET A 93 13.11 -6.01 8.76
C MET A 93 13.72 -7.07 9.68
N GLU A 94 14.66 -7.84 9.17
CA GLU A 94 15.42 -8.80 10.00
C GLU A 94 16.23 -8.06 11.05
N ASP A 95 16.95 -7.00 10.66
CA ASP A 95 17.73 -6.18 11.58
C ASP A 95 16.85 -5.56 12.66
N ALA A 96 15.63 -5.19 12.33
CA ALA A 96 14.68 -4.65 13.30
C ALA A 96 13.98 -5.71 14.15
N GLY A 97 14.29 -6.99 13.93
CA GLY A 97 13.68 -8.07 14.68
C GLY A 97 12.25 -8.42 14.28
N LEU A 98 11.78 -7.91 13.14
CA LEU A 98 10.42 -8.14 12.67
C LEU A 98 10.24 -9.47 11.95
N VAL A 99 11.30 -9.95 11.32
CA VAL A 99 11.29 -11.23 10.60
C VAL A 99 12.57 -11.98 10.94
N ALA A 100 12.56 -13.29 10.76
CA ALA A 100 13.71 -14.14 10.95
C ALA A 100 14.02 -14.83 9.62
N ARG A 101 15.31 -14.95 9.33
CA ARG A 101 15.76 -15.68 8.16
C ARG A 101 16.07 -17.12 8.58
N THR A 102 15.39 -18.05 7.93
CA THR A 102 15.73 -19.45 8.08
C THR A 102 16.38 -19.94 6.81
N ARG A 103 17.37 -20.80 6.97
CA ARG A 103 18.02 -21.42 5.83
C ARG A 103 17.09 -22.44 5.22
N ASP A 104 16.83 -22.29 3.94
CA ASP A 104 16.21 -23.33 3.17
C ASP A 104 17.18 -24.50 3.09
N GLY A 105 16.73 -25.57 3.62
CA GLY A 105 17.53 -26.78 3.62
C GLY A 105 17.81 -27.33 2.23
#